data_b62b6d079589a5f973d99ef1b932f91b
#
_entry.id   b62b6d079589a5f973d99ef1b932f91b
#
_cell.length_a   1.000
_cell.length_b   1.000
_cell.length_c   1.000
_cell.angle_alpha   90.00
_cell.angle_beta   90.00
_cell.angle_gamma   90.00
#
_symmetry.space_group_name_H-M   'P 1'
#
loop_
_entity.id
_entity.type
_entity.pdbx_description
1 polymer ?
#
loop_
_entity_poly.entity_id
_entity_poly.type
_entity_poly.pdbx_seq_one_letter_code
_entity_poly.pdbx_strand_id
1 'polypeptide(L)'
;MVARFVLLVGFVVSVAIAGVAQDELKDSARTELNAGVQAFRQAHYEEASEHFEQAVTLEPEFTLAHLYLATTYAQMFEPGVDTPENVIWATKALDQYSEILRTNPSDINSIKGIAYLKFQLNNFDQAKESYAKAIALDPNDPELLYAAAVVNWSIADREIAAEKAKLDAESDYSLIMAEGCPDIRSRSLSGIDSGIAFLNKAISLRKDYVDAMTYMNQLYRLRAELECGNKKAYKADMKQSDEWSDRAAAARKKKAEAAAKDDQEKVPDKPQL
;
A
#
# COMPACT_ATOMS: atom_id res chain seq x y z
N MET A 1 58.49 22.71 26.25
CA MET A 1 57.17 22.31 26.78
C MET A 1 55.99 23.17 26.28
N VAL A 2 56.20 24.20 25.49
CA VAL A 2 55.14 25.12 25.03
C VAL A 2 54.44 24.66 23.75
N ALA A 3 55.10 23.87 22.85
CA ALA A 3 54.50 23.46 21.59
C ALA A 3 53.40 22.35 21.67
N ARG A 4 53.36 21.57 22.78
CA ARG A 4 52.33 20.50 22.95
C ARG A 4 50.99 20.99 23.44
N PHE A 5 50.94 22.15 24.08
CA PHE A 5 49.71 22.73 24.63
C PHE A 5 48.85 23.48 23.58
N VAL A 6 49.50 24.07 22.57
CA VAL A 6 48.81 24.79 21.47
C VAL A 6 48.04 23.85 20.55
N LEU A 7 48.56 22.64 20.30
CA LEU A 7 47.91 21.64 19.43
C LEU A 7 46.64 21.05 20.08
N LEU A 8 46.62 20.88 21.41
CA LEU A 8 45.44 20.34 22.11
C LEU A 8 44.30 21.35 22.19
N VAL A 9 44.59 22.63 22.36
CA VAL A 9 43.54 23.68 22.41
C VAL A 9 42.93 23.91 21.02
N GLY A 10 43.74 23.86 19.94
CA GLY A 10 43.22 23.98 18.57
C GLY A 10 42.33 22.84 18.16
N PHE A 11 42.58 21.60 18.61
CA PHE A 11 41.75 20.43 18.30
C PHE A 11 40.40 20.43 19.05
N VAL A 12 40.40 20.85 20.33
CA VAL A 12 39.18 20.95 21.16
C VAL A 12 38.26 22.06 20.63
N VAL A 13 38.81 23.21 20.21
CA VAL A 13 38.01 24.31 19.63
C VAL A 13 37.38 23.90 18.28
N SER A 14 38.14 23.19 17.43
CA SER A 14 37.60 22.71 16.13
C SER A 14 36.47 21.74 16.30
N VAL A 15 36.52 20.80 17.25
CA VAL A 15 35.46 19.84 17.56
C VAL A 15 34.23 20.53 18.14
N ALA A 16 34.41 21.51 19.00
CA ALA A 16 33.28 22.26 19.59
C ALA A 16 32.51 23.10 18.55
N ILE A 17 33.23 23.77 17.63
CA ILE A 17 32.62 24.54 16.54
C ILE A 17 31.86 23.64 15.59
N ALA A 18 32.38 22.46 15.24
CA ALA A 18 31.70 21.49 14.39
C ALA A 18 30.41 20.95 15.05
N GLY A 19 30.41 20.70 16.35
CA GLY A 19 29.24 20.26 17.09
C GLY A 19 28.12 21.31 17.13
N VAL A 20 28.44 22.57 17.36
CA VAL A 20 27.43 23.66 17.36
C VAL A 20 26.82 23.86 15.98
N ALA A 21 27.65 23.84 14.93
CA ALA A 21 27.13 23.95 13.55
C ALA A 21 26.22 22.79 13.17
N GLN A 22 26.52 21.58 13.63
CA GLN A 22 25.68 20.40 13.38
C GLN A 22 24.36 20.45 14.13
N ASP A 23 24.32 20.99 15.35
CA ASP A 23 23.08 21.17 16.11
C ASP A 23 22.19 22.25 15.48
N GLU A 24 22.76 23.34 14.97
CA GLU A 24 22.04 24.40 14.25
C GLU A 24 21.41 23.85 12.94
N LEU A 25 22.11 22.98 12.20
CA LEU A 25 21.59 22.33 11.00
C LEU A 25 20.41 21.41 11.33
N LYS A 26 20.49 20.65 12.41
CA LYS A 26 19.39 19.80 12.89
C LYS A 26 18.16 20.60 13.30
N ASP A 27 18.32 21.72 13.98
CA ASP A 27 17.22 22.60 14.37
C ASP A 27 16.57 23.24 13.13
N SER A 28 17.37 23.62 12.14
CA SER A 28 16.90 24.11 10.85
C SER A 28 16.13 23.01 10.09
N ALA A 29 16.64 21.77 10.05
CA ALA A 29 15.95 20.64 9.42
C ALA A 29 14.60 20.35 10.06
N ARG A 30 14.50 20.45 11.41
CA ARG A 30 13.22 20.29 12.12
C ARG A 30 12.24 21.42 11.81
N THR A 31 12.74 22.66 11.64
CA THR A 31 11.92 23.80 11.28
C THR A 31 11.29 23.57 9.90
N GLU A 32 12.08 23.15 8.92
CA GLU A 32 11.60 22.80 7.58
C GLU A 32 10.62 21.61 7.62
N LEU A 33 10.93 20.55 8.38
CA LEU A 33 10.01 19.44 8.58
C LEU A 33 8.64 19.91 9.08
N ASN A 34 8.61 20.78 10.09
CA ASN A 34 7.37 21.28 10.68
C ASN A 34 6.57 22.15 9.69
N ALA A 35 7.23 22.98 8.90
CA ALA A 35 6.58 23.76 7.83
C ALA A 35 5.98 22.83 6.77
N GLY A 36 6.74 21.83 6.31
CA GLY A 36 6.25 20.82 5.38
C GLY A 36 5.05 20.04 5.91
N VAL A 37 5.04 19.66 7.20
CA VAL A 37 3.90 18.99 7.83
C VAL A 37 2.65 19.87 7.84
N GLN A 38 2.79 21.17 8.03
CA GLN A 38 1.66 22.11 7.98
C GLN A 38 1.10 22.21 6.54
N ALA A 39 1.95 22.37 5.54
CA ALA A 39 1.55 22.40 4.13
C ALA A 39 0.89 21.07 3.71
N PHE A 40 1.47 19.93 4.11
CA PHE A 40 0.91 18.60 3.85
C PHE A 40 -0.51 18.43 4.42
N ARG A 41 -0.77 18.88 5.64
CA ARG A 41 -2.10 18.83 6.26
C ARG A 41 -3.14 19.68 5.54
N GLN A 42 -2.71 20.70 4.81
CA GLN A 42 -3.55 21.56 3.99
C GLN A 42 -3.68 21.02 2.54
N ALA A 43 -3.10 19.86 2.25
CA ALA A 43 -2.99 19.27 0.92
C ALA A 43 -2.22 20.13 -0.10
N HIS A 44 -1.36 21.04 0.38
CA HIS A 44 -0.41 21.80 -0.43
C HIS A 44 0.84 20.95 -0.67
N TYR A 45 0.73 19.92 -1.52
CA TYR A 45 1.77 18.90 -1.63
C TYR A 45 3.05 19.40 -2.29
N GLU A 46 2.97 20.33 -3.23
CA GLU A 46 4.15 20.96 -3.84
C GLU A 46 4.97 21.72 -2.80
N GLU A 47 4.33 22.61 -2.03
CA GLU A 47 4.96 23.38 -0.94
C GLU A 47 5.52 22.43 0.14
N ALA A 48 4.75 21.40 0.50
CA ALA A 48 5.20 20.40 1.47
C ALA A 48 6.47 19.67 0.98
N SER A 49 6.54 19.30 -0.31
CA SER A 49 7.72 18.62 -0.86
C SER A 49 8.95 19.51 -0.83
N GLU A 50 8.84 20.82 -1.13
CA GLU A 50 9.95 21.75 -1.06
C GLU A 50 10.54 21.86 0.34
N HIS A 51 9.70 21.97 1.36
CA HIS A 51 10.13 21.99 2.75
C HIS A 51 10.78 20.67 3.18
N PHE A 52 10.21 19.53 2.80
CA PHE A 52 10.81 18.25 3.14
C PHE A 52 12.11 17.97 2.37
N GLU A 53 12.25 18.42 1.12
CA GLU A 53 13.52 18.40 0.37
C GLU A 53 14.61 19.24 1.08
N GLN A 54 14.25 20.40 1.63
CA GLN A 54 15.16 21.20 2.42
C GLN A 54 15.55 20.49 3.72
N ALA A 55 14.60 19.87 4.43
CA ALA A 55 14.88 19.14 5.66
C ALA A 55 15.86 17.97 5.42
N VAL A 56 15.70 17.17 4.36
CA VAL A 56 16.63 16.07 4.03
C VAL A 56 17.97 16.56 3.49
N THR A 57 18.02 17.77 2.91
CA THR A 57 19.27 18.40 2.49
C THR A 57 20.09 18.86 3.70
N LEU A 58 19.44 19.43 4.71
CA LEU A 58 20.06 19.88 5.95
C LEU A 58 20.51 18.71 6.84
N GLU A 59 19.72 17.65 6.91
CA GLU A 59 19.99 16.44 7.68
C GLU A 59 19.70 15.19 6.84
N PRO A 60 20.68 14.68 6.04
CA PRO A 60 20.47 13.55 5.12
C PRO A 60 20.08 12.21 5.77
N GLU A 61 20.26 12.06 7.07
CA GLU A 61 19.83 10.86 7.82
C GLU A 61 18.52 11.07 8.59
N PHE A 62 17.81 12.16 8.32
CA PHE A 62 16.55 12.47 9.00
C PHE A 62 15.41 11.59 8.47
N THR A 63 15.34 10.37 8.96
CA THR A 63 14.37 9.34 8.57
C THR A 63 12.94 9.84 8.47
N LEU A 64 12.51 10.69 9.44
CA LEU A 64 11.15 11.22 9.45
C LEU A 64 10.90 12.20 8.29
N ALA A 65 11.89 13.00 7.91
CA ALA A 65 11.78 13.90 6.75
C ALA A 65 11.70 13.10 5.44
N HIS A 66 12.52 12.06 5.28
CA HIS A 66 12.42 11.14 4.16
C HIS A 66 11.04 10.46 4.08
N LEU A 67 10.47 10.04 5.22
CA LEU A 67 9.15 9.40 5.24
C LEU A 67 8.04 10.35 4.80
N TYR A 68 8.05 11.60 5.29
CA TYR A 68 7.09 12.60 4.86
C TYR A 68 7.28 12.99 3.40
N LEU A 69 8.51 13.14 2.93
CA LEU A 69 8.82 13.43 1.54
C LEU A 69 8.33 12.32 0.60
N ALA A 70 8.63 11.06 0.94
CA ALA A 70 8.15 9.90 0.21
C ALA A 70 6.61 9.85 0.14
N THR A 71 5.96 10.11 1.29
CA THR A 71 4.49 10.12 1.37
C THR A 71 3.91 11.27 0.54
N THR A 72 4.54 12.44 0.56
CA THR A 72 4.11 13.60 -0.23
C THR A 72 4.19 13.30 -1.73
N TYR A 73 5.30 12.76 -2.22
CA TYR A 73 5.41 12.36 -3.62
C TYR A 73 4.40 11.26 -4.00
N ALA A 74 4.12 10.33 -3.07
CA ALA A 74 3.10 9.31 -3.28
C ALA A 74 1.68 9.90 -3.38
N GLN A 75 1.39 11.04 -2.70
CA GLN A 75 0.13 11.77 -2.84
C GLN A 75 0.04 12.57 -4.16
N MET A 76 1.17 12.98 -4.73
CA MET A 76 1.23 13.67 -6.03
C MET A 76 1.12 12.71 -7.21
N PHE A 77 1.35 11.42 -6.98
CA PHE A 77 1.17 10.38 -7.99
C PHE A 77 -0.30 10.01 -8.14
N GLU A 78 -0.82 10.06 -9.38
CA GLU A 78 -2.18 9.68 -9.74
C GLU A 78 -2.22 8.26 -10.30
N PRO A 79 -2.78 7.27 -9.58
CA PRO A 79 -2.91 5.91 -10.08
C PRO A 79 -3.69 5.82 -11.39
N GLY A 80 -3.17 5.05 -12.35
CA GLY A 80 -3.82 4.85 -13.66
C GLY A 80 -3.54 5.95 -14.71
N VAL A 81 -2.82 7.01 -14.35
CA VAL A 81 -2.34 8.03 -15.28
C VAL A 81 -0.93 7.68 -15.72
N ASP A 82 -0.79 7.25 -16.97
CA ASP A 82 0.49 6.80 -17.55
C ASP A 82 1.14 7.95 -18.34
N THR A 83 1.60 8.99 -17.63
CA THR A 83 2.41 10.06 -18.20
C THR A 83 3.80 10.06 -17.55
N PRO A 84 4.85 10.48 -18.29
CA PRO A 84 6.21 10.57 -17.73
C PRO A 84 6.27 11.43 -16.47
N GLU A 85 5.54 12.54 -16.45
CA GLU A 85 5.48 13.48 -15.34
C GLU A 85 4.87 12.83 -14.08
N ASN A 86 3.82 12.04 -14.26
CA ASN A 86 3.18 11.34 -13.15
C ASN A 86 4.07 10.22 -12.60
N VAL A 87 4.72 9.44 -13.47
CA VAL A 87 5.64 8.35 -13.07
C VAL A 87 6.85 8.88 -12.30
N ILE A 88 7.29 10.12 -12.56
CA ILE A 88 8.37 10.76 -11.79
C ILE A 88 8.03 10.84 -10.30
N TRP A 89 6.79 11.16 -9.94
CA TRP A 89 6.39 11.24 -8.52
C TRP A 89 6.49 9.89 -7.82
N ALA A 90 6.02 8.83 -8.47
CA ALA A 90 6.17 7.48 -7.92
C ALA A 90 7.65 7.08 -7.77
N THR A 91 8.51 7.44 -8.75
CA THR A 91 9.95 7.17 -8.70
C THR A 91 10.61 7.91 -7.54
N LYS A 92 10.36 9.22 -7.42
CA LYS A 92 10.87 10.02 -6.30
C LYS A 92 10.44 9.45 -4.94
N ALA A 93 9.18 9.01 -4.81
CA ALA A 93 8.69 8.38 -3.58
C ALA A 93 9.44 7.07 -3.27
N LEU A 94 9.63 6.21 -4.28
CA LEU A 94 10.38 4.96 -4.15
C LEU A 94 11.83 5.19 -3.71
N ASP A 95 12.48 6.22 -4.23
CA ASP A 95 13.85 6.58 -3.86
C ASP A 95 13.93 6.98 -2.38
N GLN A 96 13.00 7.81 -1.90
CA GLN A 96 12.95 8.23 -0.49
C GLN A 96 12.67 7.06 0.46
N TYR A 97 11.72 6.17 0.13
CA TYR A 97 11.49 4.96 0.92
C TYR A 97 12.72 4.04 0.93
N SER A 98 13.43 3.93 -0.21
CA SER A 98 14.64 3.13 -0.31
C SER A 98 15.78 3.67 0.55
N GLU A 99 15.89 5.00 0.67
CA GLU A 99 16.85 5.65 1.58
C GLU A 99 16.59 5.26 3.05
N ILE A 100 15.33 5.27 3.47
CA ILE A 100 14.96 4.79 4.82
C ILE A 100 15.36 3.33 5.01
N LEU A 101 15.09 2.46 4.02
CA LEU A 101 15.42 1.04 4.12
C LEU A 101 16.93 0.75 4.10
N ARG A 102 17.75 1.68 3.61
CA ARG A 102 19.23 1.57 3.67
C ARG A 102 19.74 1.58 5.11
N THR A 103 19.10 2.37 5.98
CA THR A 103 19.47 2.48 7.40
C THR A 103 18.62 1.59 8.31
N ASN A 104 17.35 1.39 7.96
CA ASN A 104 16.40 0.54 8.68
C ASN A 104 15.69 -0.43 7.72
N PRO A 105 16.28 -1.58 7.38
CA PRO A 105 15.70 -2.56 6.45
C PRO A 105 14.34 -3.14 6.86
N SER A 106 13.94 -2.94 8.11
CA SER A 106 12.67 -3.40 8.68
C SER A 106 11.64 -2.29 8.88
N ASP A 107 11.85 -1.10 8.31
CA ASP A 107 10.84 -0.06 8.36
C ASP A 107 9.59 -0.45 7.60
N ILE A 108 8.56 -0.82 8.34
CA ILE A 108 7.33 -1.37 7.78
C ILE A 108 6.57 -0.34 6.93
N ASN A 109 6.64 0.95 7.28
CA ASN A 109 5.95 2.00 6.53
C ASN A 109 6.57 2.20 5.15
N SER A 110 7.89 2.19 5.08
CA SER A 110 8.62 2.26 3.80
C SER A 110 8.37 1.03 2.94
N ILE A 111 8.37 -0.18 3.53
CA ILE A 111 8.05 -1.42 2.80
C ILE A 111 6.62 -1.38 2.26
N LYS A 112 5.63 -0.92 3.06
CA LYS A 112 4.24 -0.73 2.64
C LYS A 112 4.11 0.30 1.51
N GLY A 113 4.80 1.43 1.62
CA GLY A 113 4.82 2.48 0.59
C GLY A 113 5.38 1.97 -0.73
N ILE A 114 6.50 1.24 -0.69
CA ILE A 114 7.09 0.61 -1.88
C ILE A 114 6.13 -0.42 -2.48
N ALA A 115 5.53 -1.27 -1.66
CA ALA A 115 4.58 -2.29 -2.13
C ALA A 115 3.38 -1.66 -2.84
N TYR A 116 2.81 -0.60 -2.27
CA TYR A 116 1.70 0.15 -2.85
C TYR A 116 2.10 0.77 -4.20
N LEU A 117 3.21 1.51 -4.26
CA LEU A 117 3.65 2.16 -5.49
C LEU A 117 3.99 1.14 -6.60
N LYS A 118 4.66 0.03 -6.24
CA LYS A 118 4.92 -1.06 -7.20
C LYS A 118 3.62 -1.65 -7.74
N PHE A 119 2.61 -1.83 -6.90
CA PHE A 119 1.29 -2.28 -7.33
C PHE A 119 0.63 -1.29 -8.31
N GLN A 120 0.63 0.00 -7.97
CA GLN A 120 0.04 1.04 -8.81
C GLN A 120 0.76 1.22 -10.17
N LEU A 121 2.06 0.93 -10.20
CA LEU A 121 2.88 0.90 -11.42
C LEU A 121 2.75 -0.42 -12.20
N ASN A 122 1.80 -1.31 -11.85
CA ASN A 122 1.61 -2.64 -12.44
C ASN A 122 2.82 -3.58 -12.30
N ASN A 123 3.76 -3.27 -11.40
CA ASN A 123 4.90 -4.13 -11.06
C ASN A 123 4.49 -5.17 -10.02
N PHE A 124 3.53 -6.02 -10.36
CA PHE A 124 2.83 -6.91 -9.42
C PHE A 124 3.73 -7.90 -8.70
N ASP A 125 4.74 -8.47 -9.37
CA ASP A 125 5.67 -9.41 -8.73
C ASP A 125 6.48 -8.72 -7.62
N GLN A 126 6.99 -7.51 -7.88
CA GLN A 126 7.73 -6.73 -6.89
C GLN A 126 6.81 -6.23 -5.75
N ALA A 127 5.55 -5.89 -6.06
CA ALA A 127 4.56 -5.56 -5.05
C ALA A 127 4.29 -6.76 -4.13
N LYS A 128 4.09 -7.96 -4.70
CA LYS A 128 3.88 -9.21 -3.96
C LYS A 128 5.04 -9.52 -3.01
N GLU A 129 6.29 -9.39 -3.48
CA GLU A 129 7.48 -9.58 -2.65
C GLU A 129 7.53 -8.57 -1.49
N SER A 130 7.21 -7.30 -1.77
CA SER A 130 7.24 -6.25 -0.75
C SER A 130 6.13 -6.44 0.29
N TYR A 131 4.90 -6.81 -0.13
CA TYR A 131 3.84 -7.16 0.81
C TYR A 131 4.17 -8.41 1.62
N ALA A 132 4.82 -9.42 1.04
CA ALA A 132 5.26 -10.59 1.80
C ALA A 132 6.26 -10.22 2.91
N LYS A 133 7.20 -9.30 2.63
CA LYS A 133 8.12 -8.76 3.65
C LYS A 133 7.36 -8.01 4.75
N ALA A 134 6.41 -7.16 4.40
CA ALA A 134 5.60 -6.43 5.37
C ALA A 134 4.76 -7.36 6.25
N ILE A 135 4.13 -8.39 5.68
CA ILE A 135 3.36 -9.41 6.42
C ILE A 135 4.25 -10.23 7.35
N ALA A 136 5.51 -10.48 6.98
CA ALA A 136 6.46 -11.16 7.88
C ALA A 136 6.79 -10.31 9.12
N LEU A 137 6.77 -8.98 9.01
CA LEU A 137 7.00 -8.04 10.12
C LEU A 137 5.73 -7.85 10.96
N ASP A 138 4.57 -7.71 10.32
CA ASP A 138 3.27 -7.62 10.99
C ASP A 138 2.25 -8.57 10.35
N PRO A 139 2.20 -9.82 10.83
CA PRO A 139 1.30 -10.83 10.27
C PRO A 139 -0.18 -10.62 10.62
N ASN A 140 -0.50 -9.67 11.50
CA ASN A 140 -1.87 -9.42 11.97
C ASN A 140 -2.44 -8.05 11.56
N ASP A 141 -1.78 -7.34 10.65
CA ASP A 141 -2.34 -6.15 10.03
C ASP A 141 -3.36 -6.56 8.95
N PRO A 142 -4.68 -6.32 9.14
CA PRO A 142 -5.70 -6.69 8.18
C PRO A 142 -5.58 -5.93 6.84
N GLU A 143 -5.02 -4.71 6.84
CA GLU A 143 -4.80 -3.93 5.62
C GLU A 143 -3.69 -4.54 4.75
N LEU A 144 -2.60 -5.00 5.37
CA LEU A 144 -1.53 -5.70 4.64
C LEU A 144 -2.03 -6.99 4.00
N LEU A 145 -2.79 -7.78 4.75
CA LEU A 145 -3.37 -9.03 4.27
C LEU A 145 -4.34 -8.76 3.10
N TYR A 146 -5.18 -7.74 3.23
CA TYR A 146 -6.07 -7.31 2.16
C TYR A 146 -5.29 -6.87 0.92
N ALA A 147 -4.31 -5.99 1.06
CA ALA A 147 -3.51 -5.50 -0.05
C ALA A 147 -2.76 -6.62 -0.79
N ALA A 148 -2.17 -7.57 -0.06
CA ALA A 148 -1.52 -8.74 -0.65
C ALA A 148 -2.50 -9.63 -1.43
N ALA A 149 -3.73 -9.78 -0.94
CA ALA A 149 -4.78 -10.51 -1.65
C ALA A 149 -5.23 -9.80 -2.93
N VAL A 150 -5.32 -8.46 -2.91
CA VAL A 150 -5.62 -7.65 -4.09
C VAL A 150 -4.55 -7.82 -5.16
N VAL A 151 -3.26 -7.83 -4.77
CA VAL A 151 -2.16 -8.12 -5.71
C VAL A 151 -2.31 -9.52 -6.33
N ASN A 152 -2.58 -10.53 -5.51
CA ASN A 152 -2.78 -11.90 -6.00
C ASN A 152 -3.99 -12.00 -6.97
N TRP A 153 -5.08 -11.30 -6.65
CA TRP A 153 -6.23 -11.19 -7.54
C TRP A 153 -5.85 -10.52 -8.86
N SER A 154 -5.15 -9.38 -8.83
CA SER A 154 -4.75 -8.64 -10.03
C SER A 154 -3.84 -9.45 -10.97
N ILE A 155 -2.94 -10.25 -10.41
CA ILE A 155 -2.08 -11.15 -11.19
C ILE A 155 -2.95 -12.21 -11.88
N ALA A 156 -3.81 -12.90 -11.13
CA ALA A 156 -4.65 -13.97 -11.65
C ALA A 156 -5.67 -13.45 -12.67
N ASP A 157 -6.33 -12.33 -12.40
CA ASP A 157 -7.29 -11.69 -13.28
C ASP A 157 -6.65 -11.34 -14.64
N ARG A 158 -5.46 -10.71 -14.61
CA ARG A 158 -4.70 -10.38 -15.83
C ARG A 158 -4.32 -11.63 -16.64
N GLU A 159 -3.84 -12.67 -15.96
CA GLU A 159 -3.44 -13.93 -16.63
C GLU A 159 -4.64 -14.65 -17.25
N ILE A 160 -5.75 -14.72 -16.52
CA ILE A 160 -7.01 -15.33 -16.98
C ILE A 160 -7.60 -14.52 -18.14
N ALA A 161 -7.64 -13.19 -18.02
CA ALA A 161 -8.11 -12.31 -19.09
C ALA A 161 -7.28 -12.46 -20.38
N ALA A 162 -5.95 -12.55 -20.26
CA ALA A 162 -5.06 -12.77 -21.38
C ALA A 162 -5.30 -14.14 -22.06
N GLU A 163 -5.63 -15.18 -21.29
CA GLU A 163 -5.97 -16.49 -21.85
C GLU A 163 -7.33 -16.47 -22.55
N LYS A 164 -8.35 -15.86 -21.93
CA LYS A 164 -9.68 -15.65 -22.54
C LYS A 164 -9.58 -14.91 -23.88
N ALA A 165 -8.75 -13.89 -23.97
CA ALA A 165 -8.54 -13.11 -25.19
C ALA A 165 -7.98 -13.96 -26.34
N LYS A 166 -7.20 -15.02 -26.07
CA LYS A 166 -6.69 -15.94 -27.09
C LYS A 166 -7.76 -16.89 -27.64
N LEU A 167 -8.80 -17.13 -26.84
CA LEU A 167 -9.84 -18.13 -27.19
C LEU A 167 -10.97 -17.54 -28.03
N ASP A 168 -10.94 -16.24 -28.35
CA ASP A 168 -12.03 -15.50 -29.02
C ASP A 168 -13.41 -15.78 -28.41
N ALA A 169 -13.45 -15.81 -27.11
CA ALA A 169 -14.51 -16.44 -26.33
C ALA A 169 -15.62 -15.44 -25.98
N GLU A 170 -16.78 -15.63 -26.61
CA GLU A 170 -18.00 -14.87 -26.28
C GLU A 170 -18.64 -15.23 -24.92
N SER A 171 -18.15 -16.26 -24.21
CA SER A 171 -18.75 -16.69 -22.95
C SER A 171 -17.73 -17.04 -21.86
N ASP A 172 -18.06 -16.71 -20.61
CA ASP A 172 -17.28 -17.07 -19.38
C ASP A 172 -17.05 -18.59 -19.23
N TYR A 173 -17.84 -19.40 -19.93
CA TYR A 173 -17.77 -20.88 -19.86
C TYR A 173 -16.68 -21.48 -20.77
N SER A 174 -16.14 -20.70 -21.70
CA SER A 174 -15.20 -21.19 -22.71
C SER A 174 -13.83 -21.56 -22.13
N LEU A 175 -13.33 -20.83 -21.12
CA LEU A 175 -12.04 -21.12 -20.51
C LEU A 175 -12.04 -22.46 -19.77
N ILE A 176 -13.13 -22.79 -19.06
CA ILE A 176 -13.26 -24.06 -18.30
C ILE A 176 -13.15 -25.28 -19.20
N MET A 177 -13.58 -25.16 -20.45
CA MET A 177 -13.56 -26.23 -21.43
C MET A 177 -12.37 -26.17 -22.39
N ALA A 178 -11.53 -25.14 -22.29
CA ALA A 178 -10.39 -24.94 -23.17
C ALA A 178 -9.23 -25.90 -22.86
N GLU A 179 -8.51 -26.32 -23.91
CA GLU A 179 -7.29 -27.15 -23.78
C GLU A 179 -6.23 -26.43 -22.89
N GLY A 180 -6.14 -25.09 -22.93
CA GLY A 180 -5.22 -24.29 -22.13
C GLY A 180 -5.60 -24.13 -20.65
N CYS A 181 -6.78 -24.59 -20.22
CA CYS A 181 -7.22 -24.44 -18.83
C CYS A 181 -6.27 -25.06 -17.80
N PRO A 182 -5.71 -26.28 -17.97
CA PRO A 182 -4.76 -26.82 -16.98
C PRO A 182 -3.50 -26.00 -16.81
N ASP A 183 -3.02 -25.37 -17.87
CA ASP A 183 -1.80 -24.57 -17.86
C ASP A 183 -2.01 -23.26 -17.09
N ILE A 184 -3.10 -22.52 -17.35
CA ILE A 184 -3.42 -21.31 -16.63
C ILE A 184 -3.77 -21.62 -15.16
N ARG A 185 -4.50 -22.74 -14.90
CA ARG A 185 -4.75 -23.21 -13.54
C ARG A 185 -3.44 -23.44 -12.76
N SER A 186 -2.46 -24.10 -13.37
CA SER A 186 -1.18 -24.39 -12.70
C SER A 186 -0.41 -23.13 -12.31
N ARG A 187 -0.53 -22.05 -13.07
CA ARG A 187 0.13 -20.76 -12.80
C ARG A 187 -0.62 -19.94 -11.76
N SER A 188 -1.94 -19.83 -11.86
CA SER A 188 -2.72 -18.83 -11.12
C SER A 188 -3.35 -19.37 -9.84
N LEU A 189 -3.63 -20.69 -9.72
CA LEU A 189 -4.39 -21.26 -8.61
C LEU A 189 -3.74 -20.99 -7.24
N SER A 190 -2.43 -21.18 -7.12
CA SER A 190 -1.70 -20.96 -5.87
C SER A 190 -1.78 -19.51 -5.38
N GLY A 191 -1.77 -18.54 -6.32
CA GLY A 191 -1.97 -17.11 -6.01
C GLY A 191 -3.38 -16.83 -5.50
N ILE A 192 -4.39 -17.39 -6.18
CA ILE A 192 -5.80 -17.27 -5.78
C ILE A 192 -6.04 -17.85 -4.39
N ASP A 193 -5.57 -19.07 -4.13
CA ASP A 193 -5.74 -19.73 -2.82
C ASP A 193 -5.02 -18.96 -1.70
N SER A 194 -3.84 -18.40 -1.98
CA SER A 194 -3.13 -17.51 -1.05
C SER A 194 -3.93 -16.23 -0.77
N GLY A 195 -4.51 -15.62 -1.81
CA GLY A 195 -5.39 -14.46 -1.67
C GLY A 195 -6.61 -14.74 -0.80
N ILE A 196 -7.28 -15.86 -1.02
CA ILE A 196 -8.41 -16.34 -0.20
C ILE A 196 -7.97 -16.52 1.27
N ALA A 197 -6.81 -17.12 1.52
CA ALA A 197 -6.29 -17.31 2.87
C ALA A 197 -6.00 -15.97 3.57
N PHE A 198 -5.39 -15.01 2.88
CA PHE A 198 -5.14 -13.67 3.39
C PHE A 198 -6.43 -12.94 3.72
N LEU A 199 -7.44 -12.96 2.84
CA LEU A 199 -8.72 -12.31 3.10
C LEU A 199 -9.49 -12.97 4.24
N ASN A 200 -9.46 -14.29 4.36
CA ASN A 200 -10.06 -14.98 5.51
C ASN A 200 -9.44 -14.49 6.83
N LYS A 201 -8.11 -14.35 6.87
CA LYS A 201 -7.42 -13.82 8.04
C LYS A 201 -7.76 -12.34 8.28
N ALA A 202 -7.76 -11.50 7.25
CA ALA A 202 -8.14 -10.09 7.36
C ALA A 202 -9.57 -9.92 7.91
N ILE A 203 -10.53 -10.70 7.41
CA ILE A 203 -11.93 -10.69 7.88
C ILE A 203 -12.04 -11.24 9.31
N SER A 204 -11.22 -12.20 9.71
CA SER A 204 -11.20 -12.70 11.09
C SER A 204 -10.74 -11.63 12.08
N LEU A 205 -9.80 -10.77 11.67
CA LEU A 205 -9.26 -9.64 12.44
C LEU A 205 -10.21 -8.43 12.42
N ARG A 206 -10.91 -8.19 11.30
CA ARG A 206 -11.89 -7.12 11.11
C ARG A 206 -13.17 -7.69 10.49
N LYS A 207 -14.15 -8.05 11.31
CA LYS A 207 -15.34 -8.81 10.91
C LYS A 207 -16.26 -8.09 9.92
N ASP A 208 -16.21 -6.77 9.85
CA ASP A 208 -17.01 -5.91 8.97
C ASP A 208 -16.19 -5.33 7.80
N TYR A 209 -15.09 -5.99 7.41
CA TYR A 209 -14.21 -5.56 6.34
C TYR A 209 -14.84 -5.82 4.97
N VAL A 210 -15.69 -4.88 4.54
CA VAL A 210 -16.50 -4.97 3.31
C VAL A 210 -15.65 -5.20 2.07
N ASP A 211 -14.52 -4.47 1.94
CA ASP A 211 -13.68 -4.57 0.75
C ASP A 211 -13.01 -5.95 0.65
N ALA A 212 -12.57 -6.51 1.78
CA ALA A 212 -12.04 -7.86 1.83
C ALA A 212 -13.11 -8.91 1.45
N MET A 213 -14.37 -8.74 1.88
CA MET A 213 -15.48 -9.62 1.47
C MET A 213 -15.76 -9.51 -0.03
N THR A 214 -15.63 -8.30 -0.60
CA THR A 214 -15.82 -8.08 -2.04
C THR A 214 -14.76 -8.82 -2.86
N TYR A 215 -13.47 -8.75 -2.44
CA TYR A 215 -12.41 -9.50 -3.11
C TYR A 215 -12.48 -11.01 -2.88
N MET A 216 -13.06 -11.48 -1.76
CA MET A 216 -13.39 -12.91 -1.59
C MET A 216 -14.35 -13.40 -2.68
N ASN A 217 -15.43 -12.64 -2.97
CA ASN A 217 -16.33 -12.95 -4.07
C ASN A 217 -15.56 -13.07 -5.40
N GLN A 218 -14.71 -12.10 -5.71
CA GLN A 218 -13.95 -12.06 -6.97
C GLN A 218 -12.95 -13.22 -7.09
N LEU A 219 -12.19 -13.53 -6.01
CA LEU A 219 -11.23 -14.63 -6.02
C LEU A 219 -11.92 -16.01 -6.20
N TYR A 220 -13.09 -16.23 -5.58
CA TYR A 220 -13.85 -17.46 -5.80
C TYR A 220 -14.38 -17.56 -7.24
N ARG A 221 -14.76 -16.44 -7.87
CA ARG A 221 -15.12 -16.42 -9.30
C ARG A 221 -13.95 -16.80 -10.18
N LEU A 222 -12.77 -16.20 -9.97
CA LEU A 222 -11.57 -16.56 -10.72
C LEU A 222 -11.19 -18.03 -10.51
N ARG A 223 -11.33 -18.55 -9.28
CA ARG A 223 -11.05 -19.96 -9.01
C ARG A 223 -12.03 -20.89 -9.73
N ALA A 224 -13.31 -20.54 -9.75
CA ALA A 224 -14.32 -21.29 -10.51
C ALA A 224 -13.95 -21.40 -11.99
N GLU A 225 -13.48 -20.32 -12.61
CA GLU A 225 -13.06 -20.30 -14.02
C GLU A 225 -11.87 -21.27 -14.30
N LEU A 226 -11.11 -21.61 -13.28
CA LEU A 226 -9.97 -22.52 -13.38
C LEU A 226 -10.30 -23.98 -13.04
N GLU A 227 -11.57 -24.37 -12.89
CA GLU A 227 -11.95 -25.74 -12.52
C GLU A 227 -11.91 -26.75 -13.70
N CYS A 228 -11.49 -26.34 -14.89
CA CYS A 228 -11.08 -27.18 -16.03
C CYS A 228 -12.00 -28.39 -16.27
N GLY A 229 -13.29 -28.16 -16.54
CA GLY A 229 -14.30 -29.21 -16.78
C GLY A 229 -14.92 -29.82 -15.52
N ASN A 230 -14.42 -29.51 -14.34
CA ASN A 230 -14.98 -29.98 -13.08
C ASN A 230 -16.23 -29.18 -12.67
N LYS A 231 -17.37 -29.51 -13.25
CA LYS A 231 -18.65 -28.81 -12.99
C LYS A 231 -19.06 -28.80 -11.51
N LYS A 232 -18.66 -29.78 -10.70
CA LYS A 232 -18.99 -29.83 -9.28
C LYS A 232 -18.20 -28.78 -8.50
N ALA A 233 -16.89 -28.70 -8.75
CA ALA A 233 -16.03 -27.71 -8.12
C ALA A 233 -16.39 -26.29 -8.56
N TYR A 234 -16.63 -26.06 -9.86
CA TYR A 234 -17.15 -24.80 -10.39
C TYR A 234 -18.39 -24.30 -9.62
N LYS A 235 -19.41 -25.17 -9.48
CA LYS A 235 -20.63 -24.82 -8.75
C LYS A 235 -20.37 -24.52 -7.26
N ALA A 236 -19.43 -25.23 -6.66
CA ALA A 236 -19.07 -25.00 -5.26
C ALA A 236 -18.41 -23.63 -5.07
N ASP A 237 -17.50 -23.24 -5.96
CA ASP A 237 -16.83 -21.95 -5.92
C ASP A 237 -17.78 -20.79 -6.26
N MET A 238 -18.64 -20.95 -7.24
CA MET A 238 -19.68 -19.96 -7.55
C MET A 238 -20.62 -19.74 -6.36
N LYS A 239 -21.01 -20.80 -5.65
CA LYS A 239 -21.80 -20.69 -4.43
C LYS A 239 -21.07 -19.91 -3.33
N GLN A 240 -19.78 -20.16 -3.14
CA GLN A 240 -18.95 -19.40 -2.20
C GLN A 240 -18.86 -17.90 -2.60
N SER A 241 -18.69 -17.64 -3.88
CA SER A 241 -18.70 -16.29 -4.44
C SER A 241 -20.00 -15.55 -4.08
N ASP A 242 -21.16 -16.17 -4.33
CA ASP A 242 -22.46 -15.58 -4.04
C ASP A 242 -22.64 -15.31 -2.52
N GLU A 243 -22.29 -16.28 -1.67
CA GLU A 243 -22.31 -16.14 -0.22
C GLU A 243 -21.48 -14.93 0.27
N TRP A 244 -20.30 -14.70 -0.32
CA TRP A 244 -19.46 -13.56 0.03
C TRP A 244 -20.03 -12.24 -0.48
N SER A 245 -20.66 -12.23 -1.66
CA SER A 245 -21.40 -11.07 -2.17
C SER A 245 -22.52 -10.64 -1.22
N ASP A 246 -23.32 -11.59 -0.74
CA ASP A 246 -24.41 -11.34 0.21
C ASP A 246 -23.89 -10.80 1.54
N ARG A 247 -22.79 -11.37 2.06
CA ARG A 247 -22.12 -10.89 3.29
C ARG A 247 -21.61 -9.46 3.14
N ALA A 248 -20.97 -9.12 2.02
CA ALA A 248 -20.52 -7.78 1.73
C ALA A 248 -21.68 -6.78 1.66
N ALA A 249 -22.79 -7.15 1.01
CA ALA A 249 -23.99 -6.34 0.92
C ALA A 249 -24.62 -6.08 2.29
N ALA A 250 -24.75 -7.12 3.13
CA ALA A 250 -25.26 -7.01 4.49
C ALA A 250 -24.38 -6.12 5.38
N ALA A 251 -23.05 -6.25 5.27
CA ALA A 251 -22.10 -5.41 6.01
C ALA A 251 -22.17 -3.93 5.58
N ARG A 252 -22.29 -3.64 4.27
CA ARG A 252 -22.50 -2.27 3.75
C ARG A 252 -23.79 -1.66 4.29
N LYS A 253 -24.90 -2.41 4.26
CA LYS A 253 -26.18 -1.96 4.77
C LYS A 253 -26.09 -1.61 6.25
N LYS A 254 -25.52 -2.49 7.07
CA LYS A 254 -25.31 -2.25 8.51
C LYS A 254 -24.49 -1.00 8.78
N LYS A 255 -23.40 -0.78 8.00
CA LYS A 255 -22.55 0.41 8.13
C LYS A 255 -23.31 1.70 7.78
N ALA A 256 -24.13 1.67 6.71
CA ALA A 256 -24.96 2.81 6.31
C ALA A 256 -26.03 3.13 7.36
N GLU A 257 -26.69 2.12 7.93
CA GLU A 257 -27.69 2.30 9.00
C GLU A 257 -27.07 2.87 10.28
N ALA A 258 -25.83 2.45 10.62
CA ALA A 258 -25.10 3.00 11.76
C ALA A 258 -24.73 4.47 11.55
N ALA A 259 -24.25 4.83 10.35
CA ALA A 259 -23.92 6.21 10.00
C ALA A 259 -25.15 7.12 10.03
N ALA A 260 -26.29 6.66 9.50
CA ALA A 260 -27.53 7.43 9.50
C ALA A 260 -28.09 7.69 10.92
N LYS A 261 -27.86 6.78 11.87
CA LYS A 261 -28.22 6.97 13.29
C LYS A 261 -27.31 8.00 13.97
N ASP A 262 -26.00 7.93 13.73
CA ASP A 262 -25.03 8.88 14.28
C ASP A 262 -25.30 10.32 13.81
N ASP A 263 -25.69 10.49 12.54
CA ASP A 263 -26.07 11.78 11.98
C ASP A 263 -27.38 12.32 12.59
N GLN A 264 -28.34 11.47 12.92
CA GLN A 264 -29.59 11.87 13.59
C GLN A 264 -29.36 12.30 15.05
N GLU A 265 -28.46 11.64 15.77
CA GLU A 265 -28.10 12.03 17.14
C GLU A 265 -27.33 13.35 17.24
N LYS A 266 -26.61 13.74 16.16
CA LYS A 266 -25.84 14.99 16.08
C LYS A 266 -26.66 16.22 15.72
N VAL A 267 -27.94 16.09 15.34
CA VAL A 267 -28.84 17.23 15.10
C VAL A 267 -29.30 17.75 16.46
N PRO A 268 -28.87 18.95 16.90
CA PRO A 268 -29.34 19.49 18.18
C PRO A 268 -30.84 19.74 18.12
N ASP A 269 -31.55 19.33 19.19
CA ASP A 269 -32.97 19.60 19.40
C ASP A 269 -33.23 21.10 19.16
N LYS A 270 -34.10 21.43 18.20
CA LYS A 270 -34.48 22.82 17.95
C LYS A 270 -35.01 23.39 19.23
N PRO A 271 -34.59 24.59 19.68
CA PRO A 271 -35.19 25.23 20.82
C PRO A 271 -36.69 25.43 20.53
N GLN A 272 -37.51 24.85 21.38
CA GLN A 272 -38.95 25.14 21.37
C GLN A 272 -39.12 26.63 21.72
N LEU A 273 -39.65 27.40 20.79
CA LEU A 273 -40.07 28.79 20.97
C LEU A 273 -41.36 28.85 21.78
#